data_04a20138b46f560f2eb6dfa8d77e07d0
#
_entry.id   04a20138b46f560f2eb6dfa8d77e07d0
#
_cell.length_a   1.000
_cell.length_b   1.000
_cell.length_c   1.000
_cell.angle_alpha   90.00
_cell.angle_beta   90.00
_cell.angle_gamma   90.00
#
_symmetry.space_group_name_H-M   'P 1'
#
loop_
_entity.id
_entity.type
_entity.pdbx_description
1 polymer ?
#
loop_
_entity_poly.entity_id
_entity_poly.type
_entity_poly.pdbx_seq_one_letter_code
_entity_poly.pdbx_strand_id
1 'polypeptide(L)'
;MRLVLVLLSTFTVTMAGLAGGITTQDASAPEHLEKVWRGVKQLNQGSNDGANHLIPVKVVSAKSQVVAGAKWTYEVLVAESNCSRGEVAPHDLSKEKCTLKDGGNRSLYKIELWEKPWENFAEYTISKIRSVEASEQI
;
A
#
# COMPACT_ATOMS: atom_id res chain seq x y z
N MET A 1 -8.74 31.47 -61.29
CA MET A 1 -8.15 30.29 -60.66
C MET A 1 -8.16 30.52 -59.16
N ARG A 2 -9.15 29.95 -58.49
CA ARG A 2 -9.25 30.09 -57.01
C ARG A 2 -8.66 28.85 -56.39
N LEU A 3 -7.55 29.05 -55.64
CA LEU A 3 -6.94 28.00 -54.86
C LEU A 3 -7.77 27.82 -53.58
N VAL A 4 -8.46 26.70 -53.49
CA VAL A 4 -9.13 26.31 -52.23
C VAL A 4 -8.11 25.58 -51.39
N LEU A 5 -7.60 26.24 -50.38
CA LEU A 5 -6.74 25.62 -49.38
C LEU A 5 -7.67 24.82 -48.43
N VAL A 6 -7.69 23.50 -48.60
CA VAL A 6 -8.33 22.62 -47.67
C VAL A 6 -7.33 22.42 -46.50
N LEU A 7 -7.58 23.12 -45.40
CA LEU A 7 -6.89 22.87 -44.13
C LEU A 7 -7.45 21.56 -43.58
N LEU A 8 -6.71 20.47 -43.82
CA LEU A 8 -6.91 19.24 -43.04
C LEU A 8 -6.40 19.50 -41.61
N SER A 9 -7.32 19.85 -40.72
CA SER A 9 -7.02 19.80 -39.30
C SER A 9 -6.96 18.33 -38.88
N THR A 10 -5.75 17.82 -38.71
CA THR A 10 -5.54 16.51 -38.09
C THR A 10 -5.90 16.64 -36.63
N PHE A 11 -7.07 16.13 -36.24
CA PHE A 11 -7.46 15.97 -34.85
C PHE A 11 -6.65 14.81 -34.28
N THR A 12 -5.54 15.12 -33.61
CA THR A 12 -4.84 14.13 -32.81
C THR A 12 -5.62 13.95 -31.51
N VAL A 13 -6.44 12.93 -31.45
CA VAL A 13 -7.04 12.49 -30.17
C VAL A 13 -5.93 11.82 -29.39
N THR A 14 -5.32 12.58 -28.48
CA THR A 14 -4.45 11.99 -27.47
C THR A 14 -5.32 11.23 -26.47
N MET A 15 -5.30 9.92 -26.55
CA MET A 15 -5.85 9.03 -25.52
C MET A 15 -4.95 9.08 -24.26
N ALA A 16 -4.74 10.27 -23.70
CA ALA A 16 -4.05 10.41 -22.44
C ALA A 16 -5.04 10.06 -21.31
N GLY A 17 -4.82 8.96 -20.60
CA GLY A 17 -5.47 8.70 -19.31
C GLY A 17 -6.22 7.40 -19.13
N LEU A 18 -6.20 6.45 -20.08
CA LEU A 18 -6.90 5.16 -19.91
C LEU A 18 -6.07 4.09 -19.21
N ALA A 19 -4.78 4.23 -19.07
CA ALA A 19 -3.91 3.32 -18.34
C ALA A 19 -2.65 4.05 -17.91
N GLY A 20 -2.10 3.70 -16.75
CA GLY A 20 -0.76 4.01 -16.33
C GLY A 20 -0.57 5.32 -15.56
N GLY A 21 -1.58 6.14 -15.38
CA GLY A 21 -1.48 7.34 -14.54
C GLY A 21 -1.51 6.99 -13.05
N ILE A 22 -0.52 7.48 -12.30
CA ILE A 22 -0.49 7.32 -10.84
C ILE A 22 -1.24 8.49 -10.21
N THR A 23 -2.23 8.18 -9.38
CA THR A 23 -3.04 9.16 -8.65
C THR A 23 -2.68 9.11 -7.17
N THR A 24 -2.41 10.26 -6.57
CA THR A 24 -2.24 10.38 -5.12
C THR A 24 -3.60 10.25 -4.44
N GLN A 25 -3.66 9.42 -3.40
CA GLN A 25 -4.84 9.17 -2.60
C GLN A 25 -4.70 9.78 -1.21
N ASP A 26 -5.83 9.96 -0.53
CA ASP A 26 -5.83 10.37 0.87
C ASP A 26 -5.37 9.21 1.76
N ALA A 27 -4.15 9.33 2.28
CA ALA A 27 -3.55 8.30 3.13
C ALA A 27 -4.32 8.03 4.42
N SER A 28 -5.14 8.97 4.87
CA SER A 28 -5.93 8.84 6.10
C SER A 28 -7.27 8.12 5.89
N ALA A 29 -7.66 7.82 4.66
CA ALA A 29 -8.92 7.15 4.39
C ALA A 29 -8.94 5.73 5.00
N PRO A 30 -10.02 5.35 5.73
CA PRO A 30 -10.09 4.08 6.44
C PRO A 30 -9.92 2.85 5.54
N GLU A 31 -10.35 2.91 4.30
CA GLU A 31 -10.23 1.82 3.33
C GLU A 31 -8.77 1.42 3.08
N HIS A 32 -7.85 2.38 3.12
CA HIS A 32 -6.43 2.12 2.92
C HIS A 32 -5.83 1.39 4.11
N LEU A 33 -6.23 1.75 5.30
CA LEU A 33 -5.78 1.08 6.53
C LEU A 33 -6.21 -0.39 6.56
N GLU A 34 -7.42 -0.71 6.11
CA GLU A 34 -7.89 -2.09 6.00
C GLU A 34 -7.04 -2.91 5.02
N LYS A 35 -6.74 -2.33 3.85
CA LYS A 35 -5.88 -2.98 2.85
C LYS A 35 -4.48 -3.22 3.41
N VAL A 36 -3.94 -2.25 4.11
CA VAL A 36 -2.62 -2.33 4.74
C VAL A 36 -2.58 -3.39 5.84
N TRP A 37 -3.61 -3.48 6.68
CA TRP A 37 -3.70 -4.54 7.70
C TRP A 37 -3.66 -5.94 7.08
N ARG A 38 -4.37 -6.15 5.99
CA ARG A 38 -4.33 -7.44 5.26
C ARG A 38 -2.92 -7.76 4.75
N GLY A 39 -2.23 -6.75 4.21
CA GLY A 39 -0.84 -6.91 3.77
C GLY A 39 0.11 -7.23 4.92
N VAL A 40 -0.04 -6.55 6.04
CA VAL A 40 0.81 -6.79 7.21
C VAL A 40 0.57 -8.18 7.83
N LYS A 41 -0.64 -8.71 7.76
CA LYS A 41 -0.89 -10.11 8.11
C LYS A 41 -0.05 -11.08 7.28
N GLN A 42 0.07 -10.84 5.98
CA GLN A 42 0.96 -11.64 5.12
C GLN A 42 2.43 -11.47 5.49
N LEU A 43 2.86 -10.24 5.80
CA LEU A 43 4.22 -9.98 6.25
C LEU A 43 4.57 -10.81 7.49
N ASN A 44 3.64 -10.95 8.41
CA ASN A 44 3.83 -11.74 9.63
C ASN A 44 3.80 -13.26 9.42
N GLN A 45 3.30 -13.73 8.28
CA GLN A 45 3.35 -15.14 7.90
C GLN A 45 4.74 -15.55 7.39
N GLY A 46 5.53 -14.58 6.94
CA GLY A 46 6.88 -14.83 6.47
C GLY A 46 7.88 -14.99 7.61
N SER A 47 9.13 -15.30 7.24
CA SER A 47 10.23 -15.36 8.20
C SER A 47 10.64 -13.95 8.62
N ASN A 48 10.10 -13.48 9.71
CA ASN A 48 10.55 -12.28 10.39
C ASN A 48 11.33 -12.66 11.64
N ASP A 49 12.47 -12.00 11.85
CA ASP A 49 13.32 -12.23 13.00
C ASP A 49 12.82 -11.44 14.23
N GLY A 50 11.70 -11.82 14.77
CA GLY A 50 11.17 -11.12 15.93
C GLY A 50 10.24 -11.98 16.75
N ALA A 51 10.21 -11.75 18.06
CA ALA A 51 9.34 -12.47 18.97
C ALA A 51 7.86 -12.02 18.84
N ASN A 52 7.64 -10.80 18.36
CA ASN A 52 6.33 -10.19 18.27
C ASN A 52 5.94 -9.89 16.82
N HIS A 53 4.64 -9.93 16.57
CA HIS A 53 4.09 -9.53 15.29
C HIS A 53 4.27 -8.03 15.04
N LEU A 54 4.45 -7.68 13.78
CA LEU A 54 4.45 -6.31 13.30
C LEU A 54 3.03 -5.84 13.03
N ILE A 55 2.75 -4.59 13.33
CA ILE A 55 1.46 -3.95 13.04
C ILE A 55 1.65 -2.62 12.31
N PRO A 56 0.71 -2.21 11.45
CA PRO A 56 0.76 -0.89 10.84
C PRO A 56 0.39 0.17 11.86
N VAL A 57 1.20 1.23 11.94
CA VAL A 57 0.98 2.38 12.81
C VAL A 57 0.31 3.51 12.06
N LYS A 58 0.80 3.79 10.85
CA LYS A 58 0.36 4.91 10.05
C LYS A 58 0.61 4.65 8.57
N VAL A 59 -0.38 4.93 7.75
CA VAL A 59 -0.21 5.02 6.30
C VAL A 59 0.36 6.40 5.99
N VAL A 60 1.61 6.45 5.56
CA VAL A 60 2.33 7.71 5.29
C VAL A 60 1.94 8.28 3.94
N SER A 61 1.84 7.41 2.93
CA SER A 61 1.40 7.80 1.60
C SER A 61 0.58 6.70 0.95
N ALA A 62 -0.33 7.10 0.08
CA ALA A 62 -1.17 6.20 -0.69
C ALA A 62 -1.26 6.69 -2.13
N LYS A 63 -1.05 5.77 -3.07
CA LYS A 63 -1.16 6.02 -4.50
C LYS A 63 -1.93 4.90 -5.16
N SER A 64 -2.63 5.22 -6.23
CA SER A 64 -3.34 4.23 -7.04
C SER A 64 -2.98 4.36 -8.50
N GLN A 65 -3.11 3.25 -9.22
CA GLN A 65 -2.91 3.19 -10.66
C GLN A 65 -3.95 2.26 -11.26
N VAL A 66 -4.61 2.71 -12.32
CA VAL A 66 -5.51 1.86 -13.08
C VAL A 66 -4.66 1.02 -14.04
N VAL A 67 -4.72 -0.27 -13.84
CA VAL A 67 -4.10 -1.30 -14.67
C VAL A 67 -5.21 -2.27 -15.05
N ALA A 68 -4.93 -3.50 -15.43
CA ALA A 68 -5.97 -4.53 -15.37
C ALA A 68 -6.36 -4.72 -13.90
N GLY A 69 -7.41 -4.05 -13.46
CA GLY A 69 -7.76 -3.86 -12.06
C GLY A 69 -7.20 -2.57 -11.47
N ALA A 70 -6.88 -2.59 -10.19
CA ALA A 70 -6.28 -1.46 -9.49
C ALA A 70 -5.01 -1.89 -8.78
N LYS A 71 -3.98 -1.07 -8.88
CA LYS A 71 -2.73 -1.24 -8.13
C LYS A 71 -2.62 -0.10 -7.12
N TRP A 72 -2.51 -0.49 -5.85
CA TRP A 72 -2.33 0.41 -4.74
C TRP A 72 -0.89 0.37 -4.26
N THR A 73 -0.30 1.51 -4.00
CA THR A 73 1.07 1.59 -3.46
C THR A 73 1.05 2.44 -2.21
N TYR A 74 1.47 1.84 -1.11
CA TYR A 74 1.50 2.46 0.21
C TYR A 74 2.90 2.53 0.76
N GLU A 75 3.22 3.65 1.41
CA GLU A 75 4.31 3.70 2.38
C GLU A 75 3.69 3.67 3.77
N VAL A 76 4.15 2.75 4.61
CA VAL A 76 3.53 2.46 5.89
C VAL A 76 4.59 2.41 6.98
N LEU A 77 4.32 3.13 8.06
CA LEU A 77 5.09 2.97 9.29
C LEU A 77 4.58 1.72 10.01
N VAL A 78 5.45 0.76 10.18
CA VAL A 78 5.18 -0.53 10.83
C VAL A 78 6.04 -0.63 12.08
N ALA A 79 5.47 -1.20 13.13
CA ALA A 79 6.18 -1.34 14.40
C ALA A 79 5.88 -2.67 15.07
N GLU A 80 6.73 -3.05 16.02
CA GLU A 80 6.47 -4.20 16.87
C GLU A 80 5.23 -3.97 17.73
N SER A 81 4.40 -4.99 17.82
CA SER A 81 3.23 -5.02 18.70
C SER A 81 3.51 -5.80 19.97
N ASN A 82 2.55 -5.73 20.90
CA ASN A 82 2.52 -6.58 22.08
C ASN A 82 2.03 -8.01 21.82
N CYS A 83 1.66 -8.32 20.56
CA CYS A 83 1.20 -9.65 20.18
C CYS A 83 2.38 -10.58 19.91
N SER A 84 2.56 -11.59 20.74
CA SER A 84 3.58 -12.61 20.58
C SER A 84 3.25 -13.54 19.40
N ARG A 85 4.27 -13.85 18.59
CA ARG A 85 4.14 -14.80 17.48
C ARG A 85 3.76 -16.21 17.92
N GLY A 86 4.16 -16.59 19.13
CA GLY A 86 3.81 -17.90 19.67
C GLY A 86 2.38 -18.01 20.19
N GLU A 87 1.72 -16.88 20.45
CA GLU A 87 0.40 -16.83 21.08
C GLU A 87 -0.71 -16.40 20.15
N VAL A 88 -0.41 -15.57 19.15
CA VAL A 88 -1.39 -15.01 18.21
C VAL A 88 -1.03 -15.41 16.81
N ALA A 89 -1.96 -16.05 16.10
CA ALA A 89 -1.77 -16.38 14.70
C ALA A 89 -1.84 -15.11 13.82
N PRO A 90 -1.10 -15.03 12.69
CA PRO A 90 -1.10 -13.86 11.83
C PRO A 90 -2.49 -13.42 11.37
N HIS A 91 -3.39 -14.35 11.08
CA HIS A 91 -4.75 -14.03 10.63
C HIS A 91 -5.65 -13.44 11.74
N ASP A 92 -5.25 -13.59 13.00
CA ASP A 92 -5.97 -13.05 14.15
C ASP A 92 -5.50 -11.64 14.56
N LEU A 93 -4.51 -11.09 13.87
CA LEU A 93 -4.02 -9.75 14.14
C LEU A 93 -5.11 -8.71 13.85
N SER A 94 -5.34 -7.81 14.79
CA SER A 94 -6.25 -6.68 14.64
C SER A 94 -5.80 -5.51 15.50
N LYS A 95 -6.24 -4.31 15.15
CA LYS A 95 -5.91 -3.11 15.93
C LYS A 95 -6.54 -3.12 17.32
N GLU A 96 -7.63 -3.86 17.50
CA GLU A 96 -8.30 -4.02 18.78
C GLU A 96 -7.53 -4.95 19.73
N LYS A 97 -6.89 -5.96 19.17
CA LYS A 97 -6.17 -7.00 19.92
C LYS A 97 -4.70 -6.67 20.12
N CYS A 98 -4.07 -6.05 19.12
CA CYS A 98 -2.64 -5.79 19.10
C CYS A 98 -2.36 -4.31 19.11
N THR A 99 -1.62 -3.86 20.14
CA THR A 99 -1.21 -2.48 20.32
C THR A 99 0.31 -2.35 20.23
N LEU A 100 0.81 -1.12 20.17
CA LEU A 100 2.23 -0.86 20.09
C LEU A 100 2.96 -1.36 21.33
N LYS A 101 4.10 -1.99 21.11
CA LYS A 101 5.04 -2.32 22.17
C LYS A 101 5.86 -1.10 22.51
N ASP A 102 5.95 -0.74 23.80
CA ASP A 102 6.80 0.35 24.26
C ASP A 102 8.28 0.05 23.93
N GLY A 103 8.93 1.02 23.26
CA GLY A 103 10.31 0.86 22.84
C GLY A 103 10.53 -0.14 21.71
N GLY A 104 9.47 -0.63 21.07
CA GLY A 104 9.58 -1.55 19.95
C GLY A 104 10.17 -0.90 18.70
N ASN A 105 10.78 -1.72 17.85
CA ASN A 105 11.38 -1.26 16.61
C ASN A 105 10.32 -0.79 15.63
N ARG A 106 10.65 0.28 14.91
CA ARG A 106 9.81 0.83 13.83
C ARG A 106 10.55 0.77 12.51
N SER A 107 9.81 0.61 11.44
CA SER A 107 10.36 0.62 10.08
C SER A 107 9.34 1.15 9.09
N LEU A 108 9.81 1.73 8.00
CA LEU A 108 8.99 2.05 6.85
C LEU A 108 8.99 0.87 5.89
N TYR A 109 7.80 0.52 5.44
CA TYR A 109 7.57 -0.52 4.45
C TYR A 109 6.85 0.04 3.24
N LYS A 110 7.17 -0.49 2.09
CA LYS A 110 6.39 -0.32 0.86
C LYS A 110 5.48 -1.53 0.71
N ILE A 111 4.19 -1.28 0.60
CA ILE A 111 3.18 -2.30 0.38
C ILE A 111 2.48 -2.01 -0.94
N GLU A 112 2.60 -2.91 -1.89
CA GLU A 112 1.86 -2.85 -3.14
C GLU A 112 0.77 -3.91 -3.12
N LEU A 113 -0.45 -3.51 -3.49
CA LEU A 113 -1.59 -4.39 -3.64
C LEU A 113 -2.14 -4.29 -5.05
N TRP A 114 -2.13 -5.39 -5.77
CA TRP A 114 -2.78 -5.49 -7.07
C TRP A 114 -4.07 -6.29 -6.93
N GLU A 115 -5.20 -5.65 -7.21
CA GLU A 115 -6.52 -6.26 -7.11
C GLU A 115 -7.19 -6.36 -8.48
N LYS A 116 -7.80 -7.51 -8.73
CA LYS A 116 -8.74 -7.76 -9.82
C LYS A 116 -10.01 -8.38 -9.23
N PRO A 117 -10.96 -7.55 -8.75
CA PRO A 117 -12.12 -8.05 -8.01
C PRO A 117 -12.97 -9.05 -8.80
N TRP A 118 -13.09 -8.87 -10.11
CA TRP A 118 -13.85 -9.77 -10.98
C TRP A 118 -13.26 -11.18 -11.10
N GLU A 119 -11.97 -11.35 -10.76
CA GLU A 119 -11.28 -12.64 -10.72
C GLU A 119 -11.03 -13.12 -9.30
N ASN A 120 -11.54 -12.38 -8.31
CA ASN A 120 -11.24 -12.62 -6.89
C ASN A 120 -9.73 -12.68 -6.63
N PHE A 121 -8.97 -11.82 -7.29
CA PHE A 121 -7.52 -11.78 -7.26
C PHE A 121 -7.03 -10.60 -6.42
N ALA A 122 -6.11 -10.89 -5.50
CA ALA A 122 -5.39 -9.89 -4.73
C ALA A 122 -3.96 -10.39 -4.48
N GLU A 123 -2.97 -9.59 -4.89
CA GLU A 123 -1.55 -9.91 -4.72
C GLU A 123 -0.85 -8.79 -3.98
N TYR A 124 -0.17 -9.14 -2.89
CA TYR A 124 0.63 -8.22 -2.11
C TYR A 124 2.12 -8.41 -2.41
N THR A 125 2.82 -7.29 -2.62
CA THR A 125 4.28 -7.23 -2.68
C THR A 125 4.76 -6.28 -1.60
N ILE A 126 5.52 -6.78 -0.65
CA ILE A 126 5.91 -6.04 0.56
C ILE A 126 7.42 -6.00 0.66
N SER A 127 7.98 -4.81 0.84
CA SER A 127 9.41 -4.61 1.02
C SER A 127 9.71 -3.57 2.08
N LYS A 128 10.75 -3.82 2.87
CA LYS A 128 11.23 -2.86 3.86
C LYS A 128 12.00 -1.75 3.15
N ILE A 129 11.65 -0.49 3.44
CA ILE A 129 12.36 0.67 2.92
C ILE A 129 13.56 0.98 3.82
N ARG A 130 13.31 1.20 5.12
CA ARG A 130 14.34 1.51 6.11
C ARG A 130 13.82 1.33 7.54
N SER A 131 14.75 1.22 8.47
CA SER A 131 14.43 1.35 9.90
C SER A 131 14.19 2.81 10.26
N VAL A 132 13.38 3.05 11.29
CA VAL A 132 13.03 4.38 11.79
C VAL A 132 13.49 4.50 13.24
N GLU A 133 14.26 5.53 13.52
CA GLU A 133 14.75 5.82 14.88
C GLU A 133 13.58 6.15 15.82
N ALA A 134 13.75 5.83 17.10
CA ALA A 134 12.72 6.07 18.12
C ALA A 134 12.32 7.55 18.23
N SER A 135 13.26 8.46 17.99
CA SER A 135 13.04 9.91 18.04
C SER A 135 12.50 10.51 16.75
N GLU A 136 12.50 9.74 15.67
CA GLU A 136 12.07 10.23 14.36
C GLU A 136 10.55 10.33 14.29
N GLN A 137 10.05 11.48 13.85
CA GLN A 137 8.62 11.70 13.61
C GLN A 137 8.31 11.49 12.13
N ILE A 138 7.26 10.73 11.88
CA ILE A 138 6.78 10.41 10.53
C ILE A 138 5.30 10.73 10.39
#